data_0cdc09c9a0f76c8adf8974e0b1a6bc5a
#
_entry.id   0cdc09c9a0f76c8adf8974e0b1a6bc5a
#
_cell.length_a   1.000
_cell.length_b   1.000
_cell.length_c   1.000
_cell.angle_alpha   90.00
_cell.angle_beta   90.00
_cell.angle_gamma   90.00
#
_symmetry.space_group_name_H-M   'P 1'
#
loop_
_entity.id
_entity.type
_entity.pdbx_description
1 polymer ?
#
loop_
_entity_poly.entity_id
_entity_poly.type
_entity_poly.pdbx_seq_one_letter_code
_entity_poly.pdbx_strand_id
1 'polypeptide(L)'
;MLKNNFKKPVVFLSIVFALLYTLFPFLYMVSVSFKVKKEIFAMPPKYFNFDPTLEHYWYTFFDQIPFFKFMINSFIVTSVSTILALIIGTLAGYSLSRFRYPGTLKYHIAFWILSTRMMPPIIVVIPIFIFFSYFGLVNTKLALIIAYTAFNIPFVTWMMRSFFLDIPKELEESAMVDGDTRMGSFRRIILPLAKPGLAATSIFCLILAWNEFLFAVILTETEISNTVTFAIALGVSQYQANWGYMAA
;
A
#
# COMPACT_ATOMS: atom_id res chain seq x y z
N MET A 1 -8.21 -43.28 -20.81
CA MET A 1 -8.30 -42.83 -19.39
C MET A 1 -6.97 -42.71 -18.63
N LEU A 2 -5.84 -43.19 -19.13
CA LEU A 2 -4.53 -43.18 -18.41
C LEU A 2 -3.73 -41.86 -18.47
N LYS A 3 -4.08 -40.94 -19.37
CA LYS A 3 -3.30 -39.69 -19.61
C LYS A 3 -3.45 -38.61 -18.52
N ASN A 4 -4.39 -38.76 -17.59
CA ASN A 4 -4.67 -37.71 -16.57
C ASN A 4 -3.99 -37.96 -15.21
N ASN A 5 -3.51 -39.17 -14.94
CA ASN A 5 -2.92 -39.52 -13.64
C ASN A 5 -1.49 -38.99 -13.46
N PHE A 6 -0.73 -38.84 -14.55
CA PHE A 6 0.63 -38.27 -14.50
C PHE A 6 0.66 -36.76 -14.36
N LYS A 7 -0.41 -36.04 -14.73
CA LYS A 7 -0.46 -34.57 -14.59
C LYS A 7 -0.61 -34.14 -13.13
N LYS A 8 -1.34 -34.90 -12.31
CA LYS A 8 -1.55 -34.55 -10.89
C LYS A 8 -0.26 -34.47 -10.06
N PRO A 9 0.65 -35.49 -10.08
CA PRO A 9 1.89 -35.38 -9.32
C PRO A 9 2.82 -34.30 -9.87
N VAL A 10 2.88 -34.09 -11.18
CA VAL A 10 3.69 -33.01 -11.78
C VAL A 10 3.17 -31.64 -11.34
N VAL A 11 1.85 -31.41 -11.40
CA VAL A 11 1.24 -30.16 -10.92
C VAL A 11 1.48 -29.97 -9.42
N PHE A 12 1.31 -31.02 -8.63
CA PHE A 12 1.58 -30.97 -7.19
C PHE A 12 3.04 -30.59 -6.89
N LEU A 13 4.00 -31.27 -7.52
CA LEU A 13 5.43 -30.95 -7.37
C LEU A 13 5.77 -29.53 -7.82
N SER A 14 5.18 -29.07 -8.93
CA SER A 14 5.35 -27.69 -9.40
C SER A 14 4.82 -26.66 -8.40
N ILE A 15 3.66 -26.92 -7.77
CA ILE A 15 3.08 -26.06 -6.73
C ILE A 15 3.99 -26.07 -5.49
N VAL A 16 4.45 -27.22 -5.02
CA VAL A 16 5.35 -27.33 -3.87
C VAL A 16 6.66 -26.60 -4.14
N PHE A 17 7.25 -26.78 -5.31
CA PHE A 17 8.46 -26.07 -5.70
C PHE A 17 8.24 -24.55 -5.73
N ALA A 18 7.15 -24.08 -6.34
CA ALA A 18 6.81 -22.66 -6.38
C ALA A 18 6.61 -22.08 -4.97
N LEU A 19 5.93 -22.82 -4.09
CA LEU A 19 5.75 -22.40 -2.68
C LEU A 19 7.08 -22.32 -1.95
N LEU A 20 7.93 -23.33 -2.03
CA LEU A 20 9.24 -23.33 -1.38
C LEU A 20 10.11 -22.18 -1.89
N TYR A 21 10.13 -21.97 -3.21
CA TYR A 21 10.87 -20.87 -3.84
C TYR A 21 10.37 -19.49 -3.35
N THR A 22 9.05 -19.31 -3.28
CA THR A 22 8.44 -18.05 -2.84
C THR A 22 8.62 -17.81 -1.35
N LEU A 23 8.53 -18.86 -0.52
CA LEU A 23 8.65 -18.74 0.93
C LEU A 23 10.10 -18.65 1.43
N PHE A 24 11.06 -19.15 0.64
CA PHE A 24 12.47 -19.19 1.05
C PHE A 24 13.02 -17.84 1.55
N PRO A 25 12.87 -16.72 0.81
CA PRO A 25 13.38 -15.43 1.29
C PRO A 25 12.74 -14.97 2.61
N PHE A 26 11.45 -15.24 2.82
CA PHE A 26 10.77 -14.92 4.08
C PHE A 26 11.28 -15.78 5.24
N LEU A 27 11.43 -17.08 5.02
CA LEU A 27 12.00 -17.98 6.03
C LEU A 27 13.45 -17.62 6.34
N TYR A 28 14.21 -17.19 5.35
CA TYR A 28 15.57 -16.71 5.56
C TYR A 28 15.59 -15.42 6.37
N MET A 29 14.72 -14.45 6.10
CA MET A 29 14.55 -13.25 6.92
C MET A 29 14.24 -13.58 8.37
N VAL A 30 13.26 -14.48 8.61
CA VAL A 30 12.95 -14.97 9.94
C VAL A 30 14.18 -15.64 10.60
N SER A 31 14.94 -16.44 9.85
CA SER A 31 16.19 -17.01 10.34
C SER A 31 17.23 -15.93 10.74
N VAL A 32 17.36 -14.87 9.94
CA VAL A 32 18.28 -13.75 10.21
C VAL A 32 17.89 -13.00 11.48
N SER A 33 16.61 -12.83 11.76
CA SER A 33 16.14 -12.12 12.98
C SER A 33 16.52 -12.83 14.29
N PHE A 34 16.82 -14.14 14.22
CA PHE A 34 17.28 -14.93 15.38
C PHE A 34 18.80 -15.12 15.44
N LYS A 35 19.58 -14.61 14.49
CA LYS A 35 21.04 -14.79 14.45
C LYS A 35 21.79 -13.63 15.09
N VAL A 36 22.82 -13.94 15.84
CA VAL A 36 23.78 -12.94 16.29
C VAL A 36 24.52 -12.34 15.08
N LYS A 37 24.93 -11.08 15.15
CA LYS A 37 25.58 -10.34 14.06
C LYS A 37 26.73 -11.11 13.39
N LYS A 38 27.56 -11.81 14.16
CA LYS A 38 28.68 -12.64 13.68
C LYS A 38 28.22 -13.76 12.74
N GLU A 39 27.06 -14.34 12.99
CA GLU A 39 26.52 -15.47 12.22
C GLU A 39 25.77 -15.02 10.98
N ILE A 40 25.20 -13.80 10.99
CA ILE A 40 24.57 -13.20 9.80
C ILE A 40 25.60 -13.07 8.67
N PHE A 41 26.85 -12.68 9.00
CA PHE A 41 27.94 -12.49 8.03
C PHE A 41 28.92 -13.67 7.96
N ALA A 42 28.59 -14.83 8.55
CA ALA A 42 29.46 -16.01 8.50
C ALA A 42 29.63 -16.53 7.08
N MET A 43 30.87 -16.91 6.75
CA MET A 43 31.19 -17.61 5.49
C MET A 43 31.82 -18.97 5.82
N PRO A 44 31.22 -20.08 5.36
CA PRO A 44 30.00 -20.19 4.56
C PRO A 44 28.72 -19.80 5.33
N PRO A 45 27.63 -19.40 4.62
CA PRO A 45 26.38 -18.99 5.28
C PRO A 45 25.79 -20.13 6.14
N LYS A 46 25.43 -19.79 7.38
CA LYS A 46 24.78 -20.74 8.29
C LYS A 46 23.27 -20.63 8.13
N TYR A 47 22.59 -21.62 7.55
CA TYR A 47 21.15 -21.61 7.37
C TYR A 47 20.38 -22.12 8.59
N PHE A 48 20.83 -23.24 9.19
CA PHE A 48 20.11 -23.96 10.24
C PHE A 48 20.95 -24.18 11.52
N ASN A 49 22.28 -24.14 11.42
CA ASN A 49 23.17 -24.40 12.54
C ASN A 49 23.75 -23.08 13.09
N PHE A 50 22.98 -22.41 13.94
CA PHE A 50 23.35 -21.16 14.62
C PHE A 50 22.73 -21.10 16.01
N ASP A 51 23.30 -20.32 16.92
CA ASP A 51 22.77 -20.11 18.27
C ASP A 51 21.68 -19.04 18.23
N PRO A 52 20.40 -19.39 18.49
CA PRO A 52 19.30 -18.43 18.39
C PRO A 52 19.36 -17.39 19.50
N THR A 53 19.13 -16.12 19.14
CA THR A 53 19.01 -14.98 20.06
C THR A 53 17.72 -14.22 19.86
N LEU A 54 17.19 -13.63 20.95
CA LEU A 54 16.07 -12.69 20.92
C LEU A 54 16.53 -11.24 21.11
N GLU A 55 17.82 -10.99 21.07
CA GLU A 55 18.43 -9.67 21.28
C GLU A 55 17.85 -8.61 20.35
N HIS A 56 17.67 -8.94 19.05
CA HIS A 56 17.13 -8.02 18.06
C HIS A 56 15.69 -7.62 18.36
N TYR A 57 14.86 -8.57 18.80
CA TYR A 57 13.48 -8.31 19.22
C TYR A 57 13.43 -7.45 20.47
N TRP A 58 14.27 -7.77 21.48
CA TRP A 58 14.34 -6.98 22.69
C TRP A 58 14.73 -5.53 22.41
N TYR A 59 15.78 -5.35 21.60
CA TYR A 59 16.24 -4.03 21.19
C TYR A 59 15.18 -3.24 20.43
N THR A 60 14.49 -3.88 19.47
CA THR A 60 13.46 -3.24 18.65
C THR A 60 12.23 -2.83 19.43
N PHE A 61 11.78 -3.70 20.35
CA PHE A 61 10.50 -3.47 21.05
C PHE A 61 10.65 -2.74 22.38
N PHE A 62 11.78 -2.84 23.07
CA PHE A 62 11.89 -2.40 24.46
C PHE A 62 13.03 -1.44 24.78
N ASP A 63 14.03 -1.27 23.89
CA ASP A 63 15.22 -0.53 24.28
C ASP A 63 15.36 0.82 23.58
N GLN A 64 15.77 0.86 22.31
CA GLN A 64 16.24 2.12 21.69
C GLN A 64 15.33 2.70 20.61
N ILE A 65 14.47 1.89 20.03
CA ILE A 65 13.60 2.32 18.94
C ILE A 65 12.16 2.43 19.47
N PRO A 66 11.50 3.58 19.34
CA PRO A 66 10.10 3.71 19.74
C PRO A 66 9.18 3.04 18.70
N PHE A 67 9.40 1.74 18.45
CA PHE A 67 8.77 0.95 17.39
C PHE A 67 7.25 1.01 17.44
N PHE A 68 6.66 0.88 18.62
CA PHE A 68 5.21 0.97 18.80
C PHE A 68 4.65 2.34 18.36
N LYS A 69 5.42 3.41 18.57
CA LYS A 69 5.04 4.76 18.13
C LYS A 69 5.00 4.84 16.61
N PHE A 70 6.01 4.28 15.95
CA PHE A 70 6.08 4.22 14.48
C PHE A 70 4.98 3.33 13.91
N MET A 71 4.67 2.21 14.56
CA MET A 71 3.56 1.33 14.20
C MET A 71 2.21 2.06 14.24
N ILE A 72 1.96 2.79 15.34
CA ILE A 72 0.74 3.60 15.50
C ILE A 72 0.69 4.71 14.44
N ASN A 73 1.81 5.40 14.20
CA ASN A 73 1.89 6.42 13.16
C ASN A 73 1.57 5.85 11.78
N SER A 74 2.19 4.72 11.41
CA SER A 74 1.92 4.03 10.15
C SER A 74 0.44 3.65 10.04
N PHE A 75 -0.13 3.08 11.10
CA PHE A 75 -1.53 2.69 11.10
C PHE A 75 -2.47 3.89 10.90
N ILE A 76 -2.24 5.01 11.62
CA ILE A 76 -3.04 6.23 11.49
C ILE A 76 -2.89 6.81 10.09
N VAL A 77 -1.66 7.03 9.62
CA VAL A 77 -1.39 7.64 8.32
C VAL A 77 -1.97 6.81 7.19
N THR A 78 -1.72 5.51 7.19
CA THR A 78 -2.21 4.59 6.16
C THR A 78 -3.73 4.49 6.15
N SER A 79 -4.36 4.33 7.32
CA SER A 79 -5.82 4.18 7.41
C SER A 79 -6.53 5.45 6.99
N VAL A 80 -6.12 6.60 7.52
CA VAL A 80 -6.78 7.89 7.21
C VAL A 80 -6.59 8.26 5.74
N SER A 81 -5.37 8.15 5.20
CA SER A 81 -5.10 8.44 3.79
C SER A 81 -5.87 7.51 2.84
N THR A 82 -5.97 6.22 3.19
CA THR A 82 -6.75 5.25 2.41
C THR A 82 -8.23 5.60 2.42
N ILE A 83 -8.82 5.90 3.58
CA ILE A 83 -10.23 6.29 3.68
C ILE A 83 -10.52 7.54 2.84
N LEU A 84 -9.67 8.57 2.95
CA LEU A 84 -9.83 9.79 2.15
C LEU A 84 -9.69 9.52 0.65
N ALA A 85 -8.69 8.73 0.24
CA ALA A 85 -8.49 8.35 -1.15
C ALA A 85 -9.68 7.54 -1.69
N LEU A 86 -10.23 6.61 -0.89
CA LEU A 86 -11.41 5.83 -1.27
C LEU A 86 -12.63 6.71 -1.44
N ILE A 87 -12.90 7.64 -0.53
CA ILE A 87 -14.03 8.56 -0.65
C ILE A 87 -13.91 9.39 -1.93
N ILE A 88 -12.81 10.10 -2.09
CA ILE A 88 -12.61 11.02 -3.22
C ILE A 88 -12.52 10.24 -4.55
N GLY A 89 -11.70 9.19 -4.59
CA GLY A 89 -11.47 8.40 -5.79
C GLY A 89 -12.71 7.61 -6.24
N THR A 90 -13.53 7.11 -5.29
CA THR A 90 -14.80 6.43 -5.61
C THR A 90 -15.79 7.40 -6.25
N LEU A 91 -15.96 8.60 -5.70
CA LEU A 91 -16.84 9.62 -6.25
C LEU A 91 -16.35 10.09 -7.65
N ALA A 92 -15.02 10.27 -7.81
CA ALA A 92 -14.43 10.61 -9.09
C ALA A 92 -14.62 9.46 -10.12
N GLY A 93 -14.38 8.23 -9.73
CA GLY A 93 -14.60 7.04 -10.56
C GLY A 93 -16.06 6.87 -10.97
N TYR A 94 -17.00 7.09 -10.06
CA TYR A 94 -18.43 7.10 -10.36
C TYR A 94 -18.79 8.20 -11.37
N SER A 95 -18.33 9.42 -11.13
CA SER A 95 -18.54 10.53 -12.06
C SER A 95 -18.01 10.22 -13.46
N LEU A 96 -16.78 9.71 -13.58
CA LEU A 96 -16.17 9.31 -14.85
C LEU A 96 -16.83 8.08 -15.49
N SER A 97 -17.58 7.26 -14.76
CA SER A 97 -18.30 6.13 -15.34
C SER A 97 -19.69 6.53 -15.85
N ARG A 98 -20.43 7.35 -15.10
CA ARG A 98 -21.87 7.59 -15.26
C ARG A 98 -22.23 8.94 -15.90
N PHE A 99 -21.46 10.02 -15.63
CA PHE A 99 -21.85 11.34 -16.11
C PHE A 99 -21.49 11.52 -17.59
N ARG A 100 -22.29 12.34 -18.25
CA ARG A 100 -22.02 12.78 -19.61
C ARG A 100 -21.12 14.01 -19.56
N TYR A 101 -20.03 13.96 -20.29
CA TYR A 101 -19.09 15.06 -20.46
C TYR A 101 -19.11 15.52 -21.91
N PRO A 102 -18.93 16.81 -22.20
CA PRO A 102 -18.88 17.31 -23.57
C PRO A 102 -17.72 16.70 -24.35
N GLY A 103 -17.99 16.26 -25.60
CA GLY A 103 -16.98 15.75 -26.52
C GLY A 103 -16.05 14.69 -25.89
N THR A 104 -14.74 14.90 -26.00
CA THR A 104 -13.68 14.00 -25.51
C THR A 104 -13.21 14.30 -24.10
N LEU A 105 -13.79 15.29 -23.41
CA LEU A 105 -13.34 15.78 -22.11
C LEU A 105 -13.22 14.66 -21.05
N LYS A 106 -14.16 13.72 -21.06
CA LYS A 106 -14.13 12.56 -20.15
C LYS A 106 -12.83 11.74 -20.29
N TYR A 107 -12.41 11.48 -21.50
CA TYR A 107 -11.19 10.71 -21.76
C TYR A 107 -9.94 11.49 -21.36
N HIS A 108 -9.93 12.80 -21.61
CA HIS A 108 -8.82 13.67 -21.20
C HIS A 108 -8.70 13.74 -19.68
N ILE A 109 -9.80 13.94 -18.94
CA ILE A 109 -9.77 13.94 -17.47
C ILE A 109 -9.27 12.61 -16.94
N ALA A 110 -9.81 11.48 -17.44
CA ALA A 110 -9.38 10.15 -17.02
C ALA A 110 -7.89 9.91 -17.33
N PHE A 111 -7.42 10.33 -18.49
CA PHE A 111 -6.02 10.25 -18.88
C PHE A 111 -5.12 11.11 -17.98
N TRP A 112 -5.50 12.37 -17.71
CA TRP A 112 -4.73 13.25 -16.83
C TRP A 112 -4.62 12.70 -15.43
N ILE A 113 -5.72 12.21 -14.86
CA ILE A 113 -5.71 11.57 -13.52
C ILE A 113 -4.74 10.38 -13.51
N LEU A 114 -4.76 9.52 -14.54
CA LEU A 114 -3.85 8.38 -14.63
C LEU A 114 -2.40 8.82 -14.84
N SER A 115 -2.16 9.85 -15.65
CA SER A 115 -0.82 10.36 -15.96
C SER A 115 -0.08 10.87 -14.74
N THR A 116 -0.78 11.42 -13.73
CA THR A 116 -0.15 11.85 -12.47
C THR A 116 0.54 10.69 -11.75
N ARG A 117 0.05 9.46 -11.91
CA ARG A 117 0.66 8.27 -11.34
C ARG A 117 1.90 7.77 -12.08
N MET A 118 2.06 8.18 -13.33
CA MET A 118 3.23 7.82 -14.16
C MET A 118 4.45 8.67 -13.84
N MET A 119 4.28 9.78 -13.13
CA MET A 119 5.40 10.62 -12.71
C MET A 119 6.25 9.91 -11.65
N PRO A 120 7.59 9.88 -11.81
CA PRO A 120 8.46 9.33 -10.77
C PRO A 120 8.27 10.09 -9.45
N PRO A 121 8.00 9.39 -8.33
CA PRO A 121 7.74 10.03 -7.04
C PRO A 121 8.83 11.00 -6.58
N ILE A 122 10.08 10.71 -6.93
CA ILE A 122 11.23 11.56 -6.56
C ILE A 122 11.16 12.97 -7.17
N ILE A 123 10.55 13.12 -8.35
CA ILE A 123 10.39 14.43 -9.00
C ILE A 123 9.32 15.25 -8.28
N VAL A 124 8.29 14.56 -7.78
CA VAL A 124 7.11 15.19 -7.17
C VAL A 124 7.35 15.55 -5.70
N VAL A 125 8.14 14.74 -5.00
CA VAL A 125 8.33 14.90 -3.55
C VAL A 125 9.05 16.18 -3.18
N ILE A 126 10.01 16.65 -4.01
CA ILE A 126 10.78 17.89 -3.74
C ILE A 126 9.87 19.13 -3.76
N PRO A 127 9.07 19.39 -4.80
CA PRO A 127 8.09 20.49 -4.77
C PRO A 127 7.09 20.38 -3.62
N ILE A 128 6.63 19.16 -3.29
CA ILE A 128 5.72 18.93 -2.15
C ILE A 128 6.41 19.29 -0.82
N PHE A 129 7.67 18.91 -0.64
CA PHE A 129 8.45 19.27 0.55
C PHE A 129 8.55 20.79 0.69
N ILE A 130 8.90 21.51 -0.37
CA ILE A 130 9.00 22.98 -0.35
C ILE A 130 7.65 23.60 0.01
N PHE A 131 6.57 23.11 -0.61
CA PHE A 131 5.20 23.58 -0.33
C PHE A 131 4.82 23.32 1.13
N PHE A 132 5.03 22.12 1.65
CA PHE A 132 4.71 21.78 3.03
C PHE A 132 5.60 22.52 4.05
N SER A 133 6.86 22.77 3.70
CA SER A 133 7.77 23.57 4.52
C SER A 133 7.25 25.01 4.68
N TYR A 134 6.75 25.62 3.61
CA TYR A 134 6.16 26.96 3.66
C TYR A 134 4.97 27.06 4.61
N PHE A 135 4.16 25.98 4.71
CA PHE A 135 3.01 25.93 5.62
C PHE A 135 3.33 25.34 7.00
N GLY A 136 4.59 25.03 7.30
CA GLY A 136 4.97 24.40 8.57
C GLY A 136 4.41 23.00 8.78
N LEU A 137 4.10 22.29 7.69
CA LEU A 137 3.53 20.92 7.73
C LEU A 137 4.58 19.82 7.75
N VAL A 138 5.84 20.11 7.40
CA VAL A 138 6.94 19.14 7.47
C VAL A 138 7.04 18.59 8.89
N ASN A 139 7.40 17.31 9.01
CA ASN A 139 7.47 16.58 10.27
C ASN A 139 6.11 16.43 10.99
N THR A 140 5.03 16.34 10.24
CA THR A 140 3.69 16.05 10.76
C THR A 140 3.05 14.84 10.09
N LYS A 141 2.21 14.11 10.82
CA LYS A 141 1.39 13.02 10.22
C LYS A 141 0.44 13.56 9.14
N LEU A 142 0.00 14.82 9.29
CA LEU A 142 -0.90 15.46 8.33
C LEU A 142 -0.26 15.60 6.95
N ALA A 143 1.03 15.95 6.89
CA ALA A 143 1.78 16.00 5.63
C ALA A 143 1.75 14.64 4.91
N LEU A 144 2.03 13.56 5.63
CA LEU A 144 1.97 12.19 5.07
C LEU A 144 0.56 11.82 4.64
N ILE A 145 -0.45 12.11 5.45
CA ILE A 145 -1.86 11.82 5.12
C ILE A 145 -2.26 12.52 3.82
N ILE A 146 -1.94 13.79 3.65
CA ILE A 146 -2.25 14.56 2.44
C ILE A 146 -1.50 13.99 1.24
N ALA A 147 -0.19 13.75 1.37
CA ALA A 147 0.65 13.22 0.30
C ALA A 147 0.17 11.82 -0.15
N TYR A 148 -0.05 10.90 0.78
CA TYR A 148 -0.52 9.54 0.47
C TYR A 148 -1.92 9.53 -0.11
N THR A 149 -2.82 10.40 0.38
CA THR A 149 -4.16 10.56 -0.19
C THR A 149 -4.06 11.01 -1.64
N ALA A 150 -3.33 12.09 -1.91
CA ALA A 150 -3.17 12.63 -3.26
C ALA A 150 -2.58 11.58 -4.22
N PHE A 151 -1.60 10.81 -3.76
CA PHE A 151 -0.94 9.79 -4.58
C PHE A 151 -1.83 8.57 -4.85
N ASN A 152 -2.77 8.25 -3.95
CA ASN A 152 -3.65 7.09 -4.09
C ASN A 152 -4.98 7.42 -4.82
N ILE A 153 -5.44 8.66 -4.85
CA ILE A 153 -6.67 9.07 -5.57
C ILE A 153 -6.70 8.58 -7.02
N PRO A 154 -5.65 8.74 -7.85
CA PRO A 154 -5.67 8.26 -9.23
C PRO A 154 -5.90 6.76 -9.35
N PHE A 155 -5.25 5.97 -8.48
CA PHE A 155 -5.41 4.52 -8.44
C PHE A 155 -6.84 4.12 -8.09
N VAL A 156 -7.38 4.69 -7.01
CA VAL A 156 -8.75 4.40 -6.57
C VAL A 156 -9.76 4.82 -7.64
N THR A 157 -9.58 6.01 -8.23
CA THR A 157 -10.45 6.53 -9.30
C THR A 157 -10.51 5.56 -10.47
N TRP A 158 -9.36 5.04 -10.90
CA TRP A 158 -9.27 4.14 -12.04
C TRP A 158 -9.87 2.77 -11.74
N MET A 159 -9.55 2.19 -10.58
CA MET A 159 -10.10 0.93 -10.15
C MET A 159 -11.62 1.00 -10.01
N MET A 160 -12.13 1.97 -9.26
CA MET A 160 -13.57 2.11 -9.04
C MET A 160 -14.33 2.45 -10.32
N ARG A 161 -13.75 3.25 -11.21
CA ARG A 161 -14.33 3.49 -12.53
C ARG A 161 -14.54 2.19 -13.31
N SER A 162 -13.57 1.27 -13.28
CA SER A 162 -13.68 -0.03 -13.95
C SER A 162 -14.85 -0.83 -13.36
N PHE A 163 -14.90 -0.98 -12.03
CA PHE A 163 -16.00 -1.68 -11.37
C PHE A 163 -17.38 -1.07 -11.66
N PHE A 164 -17.48 0.26 -11.70
CA PHE A 164 -18.75 0.90 -12.03
C PHE A 164 -19.17 0.71 -13.50
N LEU A 165 -18.22 0.57 -14.42
CA LEU A 165 -18.55 0.29 -15.82
C LEU A 165 -19.14 -1.10 -16.03
N ASP A 166 -18.79 -2.08 -15.18
CA ASP A 166 -19.29 -3.44 -15.23
C ASP A 166 -20.75 -3.55 -14.68
N ILE A 167 -21.22 -2.56 -13.93
CA ILE A 167 -22.59 -2.53 -13.41
C ILE A 167 -23.52 -1.95 -14.48
N PRO A 168 -24.63 -2.64 -14.86
CA PRO A 168 -25.59 -2.15 -15.82
C PRO A 168 -26.19 -0.78 -15.41
N LYS A 169 -26.28 0.16 -16.35
CA LYS A 169 -26.82 1.51 -16.11
C LYS A 169 -28.32 1.51 -15.86
N GLU A 170 -29.00 0.54 -16.39
CA GLU A 170 -30.44 0.34 -16.29
C GLU A 170 -30.92 0.24 -14.85
N LEU A 171 -30.07 -0.30 -13.94
CA LEU A 171 -30.37 -0.38 -12.51
C LEU A 171 -30.48 1.01 -11.87
N GLU A 172 -29.60 1.92 -12.29
CA GLU A 172 -29.61 3.31 -11.79
C GLU A 172 -30.75 4.12 -12.44
N GLU A 173 -30.98 3.89 -13.73
CA GLU A 173 -32.05 4.56 -14.49
C GLU A 173 -33.43 4.14 -13.98
N SER A 174 -33.65 2.86 -13.68
CA SER A 174 -34.91 2.37 -13.09
C SER A 174 -35.19 3.03 -11.75
N ALA A 175 -34.19 3.12 -10.87
CA ALA A 175 -34.36 3.78 -9.57
C ALA A 175 -34.72 5.26 -9.71
N MET A 176 -34.13 5.95 -10.71
CA MET A 176 -34.48 7.34 -10.97
C MET A 176 -35.91 7.50 -11.54
N VAL A 177 -36.41 6.53 -12.31
CA VAL A 177 -37.80 6.49 -12.75
C VAL A 177 -38.74 6.29 -11.55
N ASP A 178 -38.34 5.47 -10.57
CA ASP A 178 -39.10 5.25 -9.30
C ASP A 178 -39.01 6.47 -8.34
N GLY A 179 -38.42 7.57 -8.77
CA GLY A 179 -38.33 8.82 -8.00
C GLY A 179 -37.11 8.98 -7.11
N ASP A 180 -36.12 8.06 -7.20
CA ASP A 180 -34.87 8.25 -6.47
C ASP A 180 -33.97 9.32 -7.12
N THR A 181 -33.14 9.96 -6.30
CA THR A 181 -32.12 10.87 -6.80
C THR A 181 -30.89 10.09 -7.28
N ARG A 182 -30.09 10.69 -8.14
CA ARG A 182 -28.83 10.08 -8.60
C ARG A 182 -27.90 9.70 -7.42
N MET A 183 -27.80 10.54 -6.41
CA MET A 183 -27.02 10.25 -5.20
C MET A 183 -27.69 9.17 -4.34
N GLY A 184 -29.00 9.12 -4.32
CA GLY A 184 -29.78 8.06 -3.67
C GLY A 184 -29.53 6.70 -4.34
N SER A 185 -29.67 6.63 -5.66
CA SER A 185 -29.36 5.44 -6.45
C SER A 185 -27.89 5.00 -6.29
N PHE A 186 -26.95 5.94 -6.32
CA PHE A 186 -25.53 5.64 -6.04
C PHE A 186 -25.36 4.95 -4.69
N ARG A 187 -25.93 5.50 -3.61
CA ARG A 187 -25.74 4.97 -2.25
C ARG A 187 -26.49 3.66 -2.01
N ARG A 188 -27.72 3.52 -2.56
CA ARG A 188 -28.60 2.39 -2.27
C ARG A 188 -28.39 1.21 -3.20
N ILE A 189 -27.94 1.44 -4.44
CA ILE A 189 -27.82 0.42 -5.47
C ILE A 189 -26.38 0.24 -5.93
N ILE A 190 -25.76 1.29 -6.47
CA ILE A 190 -24.48 1.18 -7.16
C ILE A 190 -23.33 0.88 -6.18
N LEU A 191 -23.25 1.60 -5.08
CA LEU A 191 -22.20 1.41 -4.08
C LEU A 191 -22.26 0.03 -3.39
N PRO A 192 -23.45 -0.50 -3.00
CA PRO A 192 -23.57 -1.87 -2.51
C PRO A 192 -23.15 -2.93 -3.54
N LEU A 193 -23.50 -2.78 -4.81
CA LEU A 193 -23.09 -3.70 -5.88
C LEU A 193 -21.57 -3.63 -6.13
N ALA A 194 -20.96 -2.47 -5.94
CA ALA A 194 -19.53 -2.27 -6.09
C ALA A 194 -18.72 -2.65 -4.84
N LYS A 195 -19.33 -3.10 -3.73
CA LYS A 195 -18.62 -3.48 -2.48
C LYS A 195 -17.43 -4.42 -2.69
N PRO A 196 -17.50 -5.49 -3.51
CA PRO A 196 -16.35 -6.35 -3.76
C PRO A 196 -15.18 -5.58 -4.39
N GLY A 197 -15.49 -4.70 -5.34
CA GLY A 197 -14.50 -3.82 -5.97
C GLY A 197 -13.90 -2.81 -5.00
N LEU A 198 -14.74 -2.22 -4.14
CA LEU A 198 -14.30 -1.29 -3.10
C LEU A 198 -13.40 -1.99 -2.09
N ALA A 199 -13.73 -3.20 -1.65
CA ALA A 199 -12.91 -4.00 -0.75
C ALA A 199 -11.55 -4.33 -1.36
N ALA A 200 -11.52 -4.83 -2.60
CA ALA A 200 -10.26 -5.11 -3.29
C ALA A 200 -9.41 -3.83 -3.46
N THR A 201 -10.02 -2.74 -3.91
CA THR A 201 -9.34 -1.45 -4.06
C THR A 201 -8.78 -0.93 -2.74
N SER A 202 -9.51 -1.08 -1.63
CA SER A 202 -9.07 -0.65 -0.31
C SER A 202 -7.85 -1.43 0.17
N ILE A 203 -7.81 -2.75 -0.03
CA ILE A 203 -6.65 -3.59 0.34
C ILE A 203 -5.42 -3.15 -0.43
N PHE A 204 -5.52 -2.96 -1.74
CA PHE A 204 -4.38 -2.48 -2.54
C PHE A 204 -3.94 -1.08 -2.14
N CYS A 205 -4.88 -0.17 -1.87
CA CYS A 205 -4.58 1.18 -1.41
C CYS A 205 -3.85 1.18 -0.05
N LEU A 206 -4.30 0.34 0.89
CA LEU A 206 -3.63 0.12 2.18
C LEU A 206 -2.20 -0.38 1.99
N ILE A 207 -2.00 -1.41 1.15
CA ILE A 207 -0.67 -1.96 0.85
C ILE A 207 0.24 -0.88 0.27
N LEU A 208 -0.24 -0.09 -0.69
CA LEU A 208 0.54 0.99 -1.30
C LEU A 208 0.93 2.07 -0.29
N ALA A 209 -0.02 2.49 0.56
CA ALA A 209 0.24 3.50 1.58
C ALA A 209 1.14 2.98 2.70
N TRP A 210 0.98 1.72 3.12
CA TRP A 210 1.81 1.10 4.15
C TRP A 210 3.27 0.95 3.72
N ASN A 211 3.50 0.57 2.47
CA ASN A 211 4.85 0.37 1.92
C ASN A 211 5.50 1.66 1.40
N GLU A 212 4.82 2.80 1.52
CA GLU A 212 5.37 4.06 1.06
C GLU A 212 6.55 4.48 1.97
N PHE A 213 7.68 4.77 1.33
CA PHE A 213 8.93 5.05 2.01
C PHE A 213 9.51 6.43 1.67
N LEU A 214 9.42 6.83 0.39
CA LEU A 214 10.10 8.03 -0.09
C LEU A 214 9.55 9.31 0.53
N PHE A 215 8.22 9.45 0.58
CA PHE A 215 7.58 10.58 1.23
C PHE A 215 7.81 10.56 2.75
N ALA A 216 7.81 9.37 3.36
CA ALA A 216 8.11 9.25 4.79
C ALA A 216 9.50 9.81 5.09
N VAL A 217 10.54 9.38 4.37
CA VAL A 217 11.93 9.83 4.59
C VAL A 217 12.10 11.33 4.38
N ILE A 218 11.40 11.91 3.42
CA ILE A 218 11.61 13.33 3.05
C ILE A 218 10.73 14.27 3.87
N LEU A 219 9.53 13.84 4.27
CA LEU A 219 8.55 14.70 4.96
C LEU A 219 8.57 14.56 6.48
N THR A 220 9.32 13.58 7.04
CA THR A 220 9.38 13.36 8.49
C THR A 220 10.81 13.40 9.00
N GLU A 221 10.98 13.89 10.23
CA GLU A 221 12.30 14.06 10.85
C GLU A 221 12.37 13.43 12.24
N THR A 222 11.26 13.39 12.96
CA THR A 222 11.21 12.96 14.36
C THR A 222 10.20 11.83 14.57
N GLU A 223 10.28 11.20 15.74
CA GLU A 223 9.39 10.10 16.18
C GLU A 223 7.89 10.46 16.15
N ILE A 224 7.56 11.77 16.14
CA ILE A 224 6.17 12.24 16.14
C ILE A 224 5.44 11.81 14.87
N SER A 225 6.16 11.76 13.75
CA SER A 225 5.60 11.51 12.41
C SER A 225 6.24 10.33 11.67
N ASN A 226 7.40 9.83 12.11
CA ASN A 226 8.07 8.71 11.46
C ASN A 226 7.19 7.46 11.41
N THR A 227 7.26 6.75 10.28
CA THR A 227 6.54 5.50 10.01
C THR A 227 7.45 4.29 10.21
N VAL A 228 6.86 3.08 10.22
CA VAL A 228 7.62 1.81 10.30
C VAL A 228 8.60 1.67 9.13
N THR A 229 8.21 2.04 7.92
CA THR A 229 9.09 2.01 6.74
C THR A 229 10.32 2.89 6.92
N PHE A 230 10.16 4.05 7.54
CA PHE A 230 11.28 4.92 7.93
C PHE A 230 12.14 4.27 9.04
N ALA A 231 11.52 3.66 10.05
CA ALA A 231 12.22 3.00 11.14
C ALA A 231 13.11 1.84 10.65
N ILE A 232 12.63 1.06 9.70
CA ILE A 232 13.42 0.00 9.05
C ILE A 232 14.67 0.61 8.37
N ALA A 233 14.53 1.75 7.70
CA ALA A 233 15.65 2.42 7.05
C ALA A 233 16.70 2.97 8.05
N LEU A 234 16.32 3.30 9.27
CA LEU A 234 17.27 3.68 10.32
C LEU A 234 18.21 2.51 10.70
N GLY A 235 17.81 1.27 10.48
CA GLY A 235 18.66 0.09 10.64
C GLY A 235 19.85 0.05 9.68
N VAL A 236 19.81 0.86 8.59
CA VAL A 236 20.91 1.05 7.65
C VAL A 236 21.67 2.30 8.04
N SER A 237 22.60 2.19 9.00
CA SER A 237 23.49 3.29 9.33
C SER A 237 24.60 3.42 8.27
N GLN A 238 25.23 4.60 8.18
CA GLN A 238 26.33 4.88 7.23
C GLN A 238 27.53 3.91 7.33
N TYR A 239 27.67 3.22 8.46
CA TYR A 239 28.81 2.34 8.73
C TYR A 239 28.46 0.85 8.82
N GLN A 240 27.22 0.49 9.12
CA GLN A 240 26.81 -0.92 9.26
C GLN A 240 25.28 -1.08 9.11
N ALA A 241 24.87 -1.99 8.24
CA ALA A 241 23.49 -2.43 8.21
C ALA A 241 23.23 -3.46 9.32
N ASN A 242 22.30 -3.18 10.22
CA ASN A 242 21.89 -4.10 11.28
C ASN A 242 20.75 -5.00 10.79
N TRP A 243 21.11 -5.94 9.91
CA TRP A 243 20.14 -6.85 9.28
C TRP A 243 19.28 -7.62 10.27
N GLY A 244 19.81 -7.94 11.47
CA GLY A 244 19.06 -8.61 12.52
C GLY A 244 17.89 -7.77 13.03
N TYR A 245 18.09 -6.47 13.32
CA TYR A 245 17.03 -5.56 13.76
C TYR A 245 16.02 -5.26 12.65
N MET A 246 16.49 -5.16 11.40
CA MET A 246 15.60 -4.95 10.24
C MET A 246 14.73 -6.17 9.95
N ALA A 247 15.17 -7.35 10.35
CA ALA A 247 14.46 -8.61 10.13
C ALA A 247 13.55 -9.01 11.30
N ALA A 248 13.77 -8.44 12.48
CA ALA A 248 12.95 -8.64 13.70
C ALA A 248 11.74 -7.69 13.70
#